data_1140a5527724ca887d84bfdd6e5ba391
#
_entry.id   1140a5527724ca887d84bfdd6e5ba391
#
_cell.length_a   1.000
_cell.length_b   1.000
_cell.length_c   1.000
_cell.angle_alpha   90.00
_cell.angle_beta   90.00
_cell.angle_gamma   90.00
#
_symmetry.space_group_name_H-M   'P 1'
#
loop_
_entity.id
_entity.type
_entity.pdbx_description
1 polymer ?
#
loop_
_entity_poly.entity_id
_entity_poly.type
_entity_poly.pdbx_seq_one_letter_code
_entity_poly.pdbx_strand_id
1 'polypeptide(L)'
;MNDNILHAIESLCDDIATSTNAEDNQKRANAILTLAFGGIFTPEEIEEDYTEDDSVAGAEKDKIKFPKPGEQFEYNGVKFTALGEEQGGILAIVSELLKDEMPLDESNKNDWRTSSLRKYLNGEYLEQFNRGDLLPFVSDLTSDDGMKDYGTAEDYVFLLSCDLYRKYREPVPRFNNWWWTLTPWTCNPSHASRARIVISSGEVDSSLAYSGYGVAPACLFNPKIFE
;
A
#
# COMPACT_ATOMS: atom_id res chain seq x y z
N MET A 1 25.08 -10.77 -7.69
CA MET A 1 25.10 -10.18 -9.04
C MET A 1 26.50 -9.62 -9.26
N ASN A 2 27.09 -9.74 -10.44
CA ASN A 2 28.44 -9.25 -10.69
C ASN A 2 28.39 -7.70 -10.73
N ASP A 3 29.32 -7.00 -10.07
CA ASP A 3 29.35 -5.53 -9.98
C ASP A 3 29.33 -4.85 -11.35
N ASN A 4 29.95 -5.50 -12.37
CA ASN A 4 29.92 -5.00 -13.74
C ASN A 4 28.52 -5.04 -14.39
N ILE A 5 27.68 -6.02 -14.02
CA ILE A 5 26.30 -6.11 -14.50
C ILE A 5 25.44 -5.06 -13.84
N LEU A 6 25.62 -4.84 -12.54
CA LEU A 6 24.90 -3.81 -11.81
C LEU A 6 25.18 -2.41 -12.39
N HIS A 7 26.44 -2.11 -12.66
CA HIS A 7 26.87 -0.84 -13.25
C HIS A 7 26.31 -0.62 -14.67
N ALA A 8 26.22 -1.70 -15.47
CA ALA A 8 25.62 -1.62 -16.80
C ALA A 8 24.10 -1.38 -16.74
N ILE A 9 23.40 -1.97 -15.77
CA ILE A 9 21.97 -1.74 -15.54
C ILE A 9 21.72 -0.30 -15.09
N GLU A 10 22.52 0.23 -14.16
CA GLU A 10 22.42 1.62 -13.70
C GLU A 10 22.58 2.61 -14.85
N SER A 11 23.62 2.42 -15.71
CA SER A 11 23.85 3.26 -16.88
C SER A 11 22.69 3.24 -17.88
N LEU A 12 22.07 2.07 -18.12
CA LEU A 12 20.92 1.94 -19.01
C LEU A 12 19.66 2.60 -18.44
N CYS A 13 19.48 2.55 -17.10
CA CYS A 13 18.37 3.24 -16.43
C CYS A 13 18.50 4.76 -16.54
N ASP A 14 19.72 5.31 -16.35
CA ASP A 14 19.98 6.74 -16.49
C ASP A 14 19.74 7.23 -17.93
N ASP A 15 20.12 6.42 -18.91
CA ASP A 15 19.87 6.72 -20.32
C ASP A 15 18.36 6.73 -20.67
N ILE A 16 17.56 5.84 -20.07
CA ILE A 16 16.09 5.82 -20.24
C ILE A 16 15.49 7.07 -19.61
N ALA A 17 15.94 7.46 -18.42
CA ALA A 17 15.42 8.62 -17.69
C ALA A 17 15.65 9.95 -18.44
N THR A 18 16.68 10.02 -19.30
CA THR A 18 17.05 11.23 -20.03
C THR A 18 16.59 11.24 -21.49
N SER A 19 16.14 10.11 -22.04
CA SER A 19 15.74 9.97 -23.44
C SER A 19 14.25 10.22 -23.68
N THR A 20 13.94 10.96 -24.73
CA THR A 20 12.56 11.18 -25.21
C THR A 20 12.15 10.22 -26.33
N ASN A 21 13.04 9.34 -26.78
CA ASN A 21 12.77 8.39 -27.87
C ASN A 21 12.23 7.07 -27.33
N ALA A 22 10.96 6.78 -27.58
CA ALA A 22 10.27 5.59 -27.09
C ALA A 22 10.88 4.27 -27.62
N GLU A 23 11.32 4.22 -28.89
CA GLU A 23 11.92 3.02 -29.50
C GLU A 23 13.29 2.69 -28.88
N ASP A 24 14.12 3.71 -28.64
CA ASP A 24 15.42 3.53 -27.98
C ASP A 24 15.24 3.14 -26.50
N ASN A 25 14.24 3.67 -25.82
CA ASN A 25 13.93 3.29 -24.46
C ASN A 25 13.45 1.84 -24.35
N GLN A 26 12.68 1.36 -25.30
CA GLN A 26 12.27 -0.06 -25.36
C GLN A 26 13.48 -0.99 -25.55
N LYS A 27 14.43 -0.63 -26.42
CA LYS A 27 15.66 -1.42 -26.63
C LYS A 27 16.52 -1.47 -25.35
N ARG A 28 16.63 -0.37 -24.62
CA ARG A 28 17.36 -0.29 -23.35
C ARG A 28 16.67 -1.11 -22.25
N ALA A 29 15.35 -1.04 -22.16
CA ALA A 29 14.58 -1.86 -21.22
C ALA A 29 14.77 -3.37 -21.46
N ASN A 30 14.78 -3.81 -22.71
CA ASN A 30 15.06 -5.20 -23.09
C ASN A 30 16.50 -5.62 -22.74
N ALA A 31 17.48 -4.72 -22.91
CA ALA A 31 18.86 -4.98 -22.50
C ALA A 31 18.98 -5.16 -20.97
N ILE A 32 18.27 -4.36 -20.18
CA ILE A 32 18.22 -4.49 -18.72
C ILE A 32 17.65 -5.85 -18.31
N LEU A 33 16.54 -6.29 -18.94
CA LEU A 33 15.94 -7.60 -18.69
C LEU A 33 16.92 -8.74 -19.01
N THR A 34 17.63 -8.66 -20.14
CA THR A 34 18.64 -9.65 -20.54
C THR A 34 19.77 -9.73 -19.51
N LEU A 35 20.28 -8.60 -19.04
CA LEU A 35 21.36 -8.54 -18.04
C LEU A 35 20.89 -9.04 -16.65
N ALA A 36 19.65 -8.74 -16.26
CA ALA A 36 19.13 -9.08 -14.95
C ALA A 36 18.76 -10.57 -14.81
N PHE A 37 18.27 -11.20 -15.88
CA PHE A 37 17.74 -12.56 -15.86
C PHE A 37 18.60 -13.58 -16.61
N GLY A 38 19.70 -13.17 -17.23
CA GLY A 38 20.67 -14.10 -17.84
C GLY A 38 20.15 -14.87 -19.06
N GLY A 39 19.04 -14.42 -19.67
CA GLY A 39 18.43 -15.00 -20.86
C GLY A 39 18.74 -14.16 -22.10
N ILE A 40 18.96 -14.82 -23.24
CA ILE A 40 19.03 -14.14 -24.55
C ILE A 40 17.59 -14.04 -25.04
N PHE A 41 16.94 -12.90 -24.82
CA PHE A 41 15.66 -12.58 -25.48
C PHE A 41 15.98 -11.85 -26.77
N THR A 42 15.68 -12.47 -27.92
CA THR A 42 15.74 -11.76 -29.22
C THR A 42 14.42 -11.01 -29.44
N PRO A 43 14.44 -9.85 -30.11
CA PRO A 43 13.22 -9.10 -30.43
C PRO A 43 12.16 -9.93 -31.19
N GLU A 44 12.59 -10.96 -31.91
CA GLU A 44 11.73 -11.86 -32.70
C GLU A 44 10.98 -12.87 -31.81
N GLU A 45 11.51 -13.25 -30.65
CA GLU A 45 10.82 -14.16 -29.71
C GLU A 45 9.69 -13.48 -28.92
N ILE A 46 9.62 -12.14 -28.96
CA ILE A 46 8.56 -11.36 -28.27
C ILE A 46 7.35 -11.12 -29.21
N GLU A 47 7.56 -11.16 -30.55
CA GLU A 47 6.48 -10.94 -31.52
C GLU A 47 5.72 -12.21 -31.91
N GLU A 48 6.27 -13.42 -31.69
CA GLU A 48 5.59 -14.68 -32.09
C GLU A 48 4.55 -15.18 -31.08
N ASP A 49 4.46 -14.64 -29.86
CA ASP A 49 3.47 -15.07 -28.85
C ASP A 49 2.18 -14.22 -28.84
N TYR A 50 2.00 -13.32 -29.81
CA TYR A 50 0.76 -12.58 -30.06
C TYR A 50 0.06 -13.04 -31.36
N THR A 51 -0.03 -14.32 -31.58
CA THR A 51 -1.04 -14.84 -32.52
C THR A 51 -2.34 -14.99 -31.72
N GLU A 52 -3.34 -14.23 -32.12
CA GLU A 52 -4.73 -14.36 -31.69
C GLU A 52 -5.20 -15.82 -31.90
N ASP A 53 -5.09 -16.66 -30.88
CA ASP A 53 -5.86 -17.89 -30.78
C ASP A 53 -7.16 -17.58 -30.05
N ASP A 54 -8.19 -17.34 -30.86
CA ASP A 54 -9.57 -17.02 -30.45
C ASP A 54 -10.29 -18.22 -29.76
N SER A 55 -9.62 -19.06 -29.01
CA SER A 55 -10.25 -20.24 -28.41
C SER A 55 -9.89 -20.57 -26.97
N VAL A 56 -9.39 -19.60 -26.18
CA VAL A 56 -9.41 -19.73 -24.73
C VAL A 56 -10.37 -18.66 -24.18
N ALA A 57 -11.56 -19.10 -23.78
CA ALA A 57 -12.46 -18.31 -22.96
C ALA A 57 -11.72 -17.93 -21.67
N GLY A 58 -10.85 -16.93 -21.74
CA GLY A 58 -10.27 -16.25 -20.62
C GLY A 58 -11.42 -15.61 -19.87
N ALA A 59 -11.60 -16.00 -18.61
CA ALA A 59 -12.45 -15.24 -17.72
C ALA A 59 -12.05 -13.77 -17.86
N GLU A 60 -12.90 -12.94 -18.48
CA GLU A 60 -12.80 -11.51 -18.38
C GLU A 60 -12.67 -11.22 -16.89
N LYS A 61 -11.50 -10.71 -16.46
CA LYS A 61 -11.43 -10.05 -15.17
C LYS A 61 -12.42 -8.92 -15.28
N ASP A 62 -13.59 -9.07 -14.65
CA ASP A 62 -14.59 -8.01 -14.59
C ASP A 62 -13.86 -6.74 -14.18
N LYS A 63 -13.79 -5.76 -15.10
CA LYS A 63 -13.14 -4.48 -14.83
C LYS A 63 -13.84 -3.88 -13.61
N ILE A 64 -13.09 -3.72 -12.53
CA ILE A 64 -13.63 -3.16 -11.29
C ILE A 64 -14.01 -1.72 -11.63
N LYS A 65 -15.30 -1.40 -11.59
CA LYS A 65 -15.79 -0.05 -11.84
C LYS A 65 -15.17 0.94 -10.86
N PHE A 66 -14.74 2.11 -11.35
CA PHE A 66 -14.18 3.18 -10.52
C PHE A 66 -15.12 3.51 -9.34
N PRO A 67 -14.73 3.20 -8.08
CA PRO A 67 -15.64 3.29 -6.96
C PRO A 67 -15.75 4.73 -6.44
N LYS A 68 -16.97 5.13 -6.07
CA LYS A 68 -17.20 6.39 -5.37
C LYS A 68 -16.96 6.22 -3.85
N PRO A 69 -16.74 7.32 -3.11
CA PRO A 69 -16.64 7.26 -1.66
C PRO A 69 -17.84 6.52 -1.04
N GLY A 70 -17.56 5.52 -0.20
CA GLY A 70 -18.54 4.62 0.41
C GLY A 70 -18.93 3.39 -0.42
N GLU A 71 -18.61 3.35 -1.72
CA GLU A 71 -18.82 2.14 -2.52
C GLU A 71 -17.77 1.07 -2.19
N GLN A 72 -18.23 -0.17 -2.21
CA GLN A 72 -17.37 -1.34 -1.97
C GLN A 72 -16.94 -1.95 -3.31
N PHE A 73 -15.72 -2.46 -3.32
CA PHE A 73 -15.18 -3.28 -4.40
C PHE A 73 -14.37 -4.44 -3.81
N GLU A 74 -14.16 -5.47 -4.61
CA GLU A 74 -13.37 -6.63 -4.21
C GLU A 74 -12.03 -6.64 -4.96
N TYR A 75 -10.96 -6.90 -4.23
CA TYR A 75 -9.63 -7.09 -4.79
C TYR A 75 -8.99 -8.35 -4.18
N ASN A 76 -8.69 -9.35 -5.01
CA ASN A 76 -8.13 -10.64 -4.62
C ASN A 76 -8.88 -11.32 -3.44
N GLY A 77 -10.21 -11.27 -3.45
CA GLY A 77 -11.06 -11.87 -2.43
C GLY A 77 -11.23 -11.03 -1.14
N VAL A 78 -10.59 -9.86 -1.08
CA VAL A 78 -10.75 -8.92 0.04
C VAL A 78 -11.67 -7.77 -0.39
N LYS A 79 -12.67 -7.47 0.43
CA LYS A 79 -13.57 -6.34 0.22
C LYS A 79 -12.98 -5.06 0.79
N PHE A 80 -12.96 -4.03 -0.04
CA PHE A 80 -12.55 -2.69 0.31
C PHE A 80 -13.70 -1.70 0.15
N THR A 81 -13.70 -0.67 0.98
CA THR A 81 -14.57 0.50 0.86
C THR A 81 -13.72 1.68 0.40
N ALA A 82 -14.09 2.27 -0.74
CA ALA A 82 -13.41 3.47 -1.24
C ALA A 82 -13.70 4.66 -0.33
N LEU A 83 -12.67 5.42 0.01
CA LEU A 83 -12.79 6.62 0.84
C LEU A 83 -12.76 7.89 -0.01
N GLY A 84 -11.92 7.92 -1.04
CA GLY A 84 -11.75 9.06 -1.93
C GLY A 84 -10.40 9.06 -2.62
N GLU A 85 -10.08 10.15 -3.30
CA GLU A 85 -8.80 10.34 -3.96
C GLU A 85 -7.77 10.95 -3.00
N GLU A 86 -6.59 10.36 -2.93
CA GLU A 86 -5.43 10.83 -2.18
C GLU A 86 -4.16 10.57 -2.97
N GLN A 87 -3.19 11.47 -2.92
CA GLN A 87 -1.84 11.30 -3.47
C GLN A 87 -1.79 10.63 -4.86
N GLY A 88 -2.79 10.92 -5.71
CA GLY A 88 -2.87 10.39 -7.08
C GLY A 88 -3.45 8.98 -7.22
N GLY A 89 -4.01 8.40 -6.16
CA GLY A 89 -4.67 7.09 -6.14
C GLY A 89 -6.02 7.11 -5.46
N ILE A 90 -6.67 5.96 -5.42
CA ILE A 90 -7.92 5.74 -4.71
C ILE A 90 -7.60 5.18 -3.33
N LEU A 91 -7.79 6.00 -2.30
CA LEU A 91 -7.68 5.55 -0.92
C LEU A 91 -8.87 4.66 -0.59
N ALA A 92 -8.60 3.46 -0.12
CA ALA A 92 -9.62 2.53 0.34
C ALA A 92 -9.18 1.83 1.62
N ILE A 93 -10.15 1.43 2.44
CA ILE A 93 -9.97 0.66 3.67
C ILE A 93 -10.69 -0.68 3.53
N VAL A 94 -10.22 -1.72 4.19
CA VAL A 94 -10.95 -2.99 4.25
C VAL A 94 -12.38 -2.78 4.76
N SER A 95 -13.34 -3.50 4.20
CA SER A 95 -14.75 -3.38 4.64
C SER A 95 -15.05 -4.16 5.93
N GLU A 96 -14.16 -5.09 6.29
CA GLU A 96 -14.20 -5.89 7.52
C GLU A 96 -12.82 -5.93 8.15
N LEU A 97 -12.72 -6.07 9.46
CA LEU A 97 -11.43 -6.15 10.14
C LEU A 97 -10.62 -7.35 9.65
N LEU A 98 -9.36 -7.13 9.31
CA LEU A 98 -8.43 -8.19 8.92
C LEU A 98 -8.16 -9.15 10.09
N LYS A 99 -8.04 -8.60 11.29
CA LYS A 99 -7.87 -9.30 12.56
C LYS A 99 -8.68 -8.58 13.63
N ASP A 100 -9.28 -9.32 14.53
CA ASP A 100 -10.07 -8.76 15.63
C ASP A 100 -9.18 -8.26 16.77
N GLU A 101 -8.04 -8.91 16.98
CA GLU A 101 -7.12 -8.57 18.06
C GLU A 101 -5.66 -8.75 17.63
N MET A 102 -4.96 -7.63 17.46
CA MET A 102 -3.52 -7.57 17.25
C MET A 102 -2.92 -6.37 17.98
N PRO A 103 -1.73 -6.46 18.57
CA PRO A 103 -1.02 -5.29 19.07
C PRO A 103 -0.58 -4.39 17.91
N LEU A 104 -0.54 -3.08 18.15
CA LEU A 104 0.15 -2.16 17.24
C LEU A 104 1.66 -2.48 17.22
N ASP A 105 2.21 -2.70 18.41
CA ASP A 105 3.61 -3.09 18.60
C ASP A 105 3.79 -3.95 19.82
N GLU A 106 4.41 -5.14 19.65
CA GLU A 106 4.65 -6.10 20.71
C GLU A 106 5.59 -5.56 21.81
N SER A 107 6.47 -4.62 21.47
CA SER A 107 7.37 -3.96 22.42
C SER A 107 6.77 -2.74 23.12
N ASN A 108 5.48 -2.51 22.94
CA ASN A 108 4.72 -1.38 23.51
C ASN A 108 5.26 0.02 23.12
N LYS A 109 5.70 0.16 21.87
CA LYS A 109 6.07 1.45 21.30
C LYS A 109 5.02 1.93 20.33
N ASN A 110 4.73 3.23 20.36
CA ASN A 110 3.73 3.82 19.48
C ASN A 110 4.31 4.41 18.18
N ASP A 111 5.57 4.13 17.89
CA ASP A 111 6.22 4.56 16.65
C ASP A 111 5.86 3.60 15.51
N TRP A 112 4.96 4.05 14.63
CA TRP A 112 4.52 3.28 13.48
C TRP A 112 5.68 2.76 12.64
N ARG A 113 6.74 3.56 12.44
CA ARG A 113 7.89 3.21 11.58
C ARG A 113 8.56 1.90 11.97
N THR A 114 8.54 1.56 13.25
CA THR A 114 9.21 0.38 13.81
C THR A 114 8.24 -0.68 14.32
N SER A 115 6.94 -0.44 14.26
CA SER A 115 5.92 -1.30 14.85
C SER A 115 5.89 -2.70 14.21
N SER A 116 5.55 -3.70 15.02
CA SER A 116 5.37 -5.09 14.57
C SER A 116 4.19 -5.20 13.58
N LEU A 117 3.13 -4.42 13.77
CA LEU A 117 1.99 -4.41 12.87
C LEU A 117 2.34 -3.85 11.48
N ARG A 118 3.13 -2.76 11.40
CA ARG A 118 3.61 -2.24 10.11
C ARG A 118 4.43 -3.29 9.35
N LYS A 119 5.32 -4.00 10.06
CA LYS A 119 6.14 -5.06 9.45
C LYS A 119 5.27 -6.18 8.88
N TYR A 120 4.25 -6.59 9.60
CA TYR A 120 3.29 -7.59 9.13
C TYR A 120 2.53 -7.09 7.89
N LEU A 121 1.98 -5.87 7.93
CA LEU A 121 1.17 -5.32 6.85
C LEU A 121 1.97 -5.07 5.56
N ASN A 122 3.23 -4.60 5.66
CA ASN A 122 4.10 -4.36 4.49
C ASN A 122 5.06 -5.53 4.18
N GLY A 123 4.91 -6.66 4.88
CA GLY A 123 5.53 -7.95 4.60
C GLY A 123 4.50 -8.96 4.12
N GLU A 124 4.17 -9.91 4.99
CA GLU A 124 3.28 -11.04 4.69
C GLU A 124 1.92 -10.62 4.08
N TYR A 125 1.27 -9.60 4.65
CA TYR A 125 -0.03 -9.17 4.14
C TYR A 125 0.06 -8.51 2.76
N LEU A 126 1.14 -7.80 2.45
CA LEU A 126 1.36 -7.15 1.16
C LEU A 126 1.54 -8.15 0.01
N GLU A 127 2.00 -9.39 0.29
CA GLU A 127 2.28 -10.40 -0.75
C GLU A 127 1.04 -10.78 -1.59
N GLN A 128 -0.17 -10.56 -1.08
CA GLN A 128 -1.41 -10.81 -1.81
C GLN A 128 -1.73 -9.77 -2.89
N PHE A 129 -1.01 -8.64 -2.92
CA PHE A 129 -1.22 -7.58 -3.90
C PHE A 129 -0.24 -7.69 -5.06
N ASN A 130 -0.72 -7.44 -6.30
CA ASN A 130 0.17 -7.39 -7.44
C ASN A 130 0.99 -6.09 -7.43
N ARG A 131 2.23 -6.18 -7.91
CA ARG A 131 3.07 -5.00 -8.09
C ARG A 131 2.41 -4.03 -9.08
N GLY A 132 2.32 -2.77 -8.70
CA GLY A 132 1.76 -1.70 -9.52
C GLY A 132 0.25 -1.49 -9.34
N ASP A 133 -0.47 -2.39 -8.67
CA ASP A 133 -1.89 -2.21 -8.34
C ASP A 133 -2.08 -1.28 -7.14
N LEU A 134 -1.07 -1.19 -6.28
CA LEU A 134 -1.01 -0.21 -5.20
C LEU A 134 0.03 0.88 -5.49
N LEU A 135 -0.25 2.09 -5.03
CA LEU A 135 0.69 3.19 -4.96
C LEU A 135 1.22 3.35 -3.54
N PRO A 136 2.47 3.79 -3.35
CA PRO A 136 2.97 4.12 -2.02
C PRO A 136 2.22 5.33 -1.47
N PHE A 137 1.88 5.29 -0.19
CA PHE A 137 1.23 6.37 0.54
C PHE A 137 2.18 6.94 1.58
N VAL A 138 2.36 8.25 1.58
CA VAL A 138 3.15 8.96 2.58
C VAL A 138 2.25 9.40 3.73
N SER A 139 2.35 8.71 4.86
CA SER A 139 1.62 9.01 6.09
C SER A 139 2.34 10.07 6.92
N ASP A 140 1.63 11.08 7.39
CA ASP A 140 2.11 12.00 8.44
C ASP A 140 1.97 11.30 9.81
N LEU A 141 3.07 11.22 10.55
CA LEU A 141 3.15 10.61 11.87
C LEU A 141 3.15 11.65 13.01
N THR A 142 2.68 12.86 12.73
CA THR A 142 2.45 13.85 13.76
C THR A 142 1.54 13.25 14.85
N SER A 143 1.99 13.31 16.11
CA SER A 143 1.20 12.80 17.22
C SER A 143 -0.02 13.68 17.49
N ASP A 144 -0.99 13.14 18.22
CA ASP A 144 -2.25 13.85 18.51
C ASP A 144 -2.05 15.13 19.33
N ASP A 145 -0.96 15.24 20.09
CA ASP A 145 -0.54 16.45 20.79
C ASP A 145 0.31 17.40 19.91
N GLY A 146 0.51 17.09 18.63
CA GLY A 146 1.17 17.93 17.65
C GLY A 146 2.69 17.80 17.54
N MET A 147 3.32 16.86 18.25
CA MET A 147 4.77 16.58 18.12
C MET A 147 5.06 15.90 16.79
N LYS A 148 6.20 16.25 16.13
CA LYS A 148 6.57 15.80 14.79
C LYS A 148 7.82 14.92 14.75
N ASP A 149 8.26 14.40 15.88
CA ASP A 149 9.54 13.67 16.00
C ASP A 149 9.59 12.37 15.17
N TYR A 150 8.43 11.78 14.86
CA TYR A 150 8.36 10.59 14.01
C TYR A 150 8.33 10.91 12.50
N GLY A 151 8.11 12.18 12.11
CA GLY A 151 8.13 12.61 10.71
C GLY A 151 7.07 11.92 9.88
N THR A 152 7.49 11.19 8.86
CA THR A 152 6.61 10.48 7.92
C THR A 152 7.00 9.02 7.77
N ALA A 153 6.09 8.20 7.23
CA ALA A 153 6.38 6.86 6.74
C ALA A 153 5.74 6.67 5.36
N GLU A 154 6.45 5.98 4.47
CA GLU A 154 5.94 5.57 3.17
C GLU A 154 5.62 4.07 3.22
N ASP A 155 4.39 3.70 2.88
CA ASP A 155 3.87 2.34 2.95
C ASP A 155 2.88 2.05 1.83
N TYR A 156 2.80 0.80 1.38
CA TYR A 156 1.75 0.33 0.47
C TYR A 156 0.48 -0.07 1.23
N VAL A 157 0.64 -0.60 2.44
CA VAL A 157 -0.46 -0.97 3.34
C VAL A 157 -0.22 -0.28 4.68
N PHE A 158 -1.19 0.50 5.13
CA PHE A 158 -1.08 1.33 6.33
C PHE A 158 -2.39 1.34 7.12
N LEU A 159 -2.40 1.96 8.28
CA LEU A 159 -3.62 2.29 9.00
C LEU A 159 -3.99 3.75 8.76
N LEU A 160 -5.26 4.09 8.83
CA LEU A 160 -5.64 5.50 8.78
C LEU A 160 -5.02 6.27 9.95
N SER A 161 -4.57 7.50 9.69
CA SER A 161 -4.34 8.46 10.77
C SER A 161 -5.68 8.97 11.31
N CYS A 162 -5.67 9.58 12.51
CA CYS A 162 -6.85 10.25 13.03
C CYS A 162 -7.37 11.34 12.09
N ASP A 163 -6.47 12.02 11.37
CA ASP A 163 -6.87 13.08 10.45
C ASP A 163 -7.53 12.52 9.18
N LEU A 164 -7.00 11.43 8.63
CA LEU A 164 -7.67 10.72 7.54
C LEU A 164 -9.01 10.14 7.99
N TYR A 165 -9.07 9.56 9.20
CA TYR A 165 -10.33 9.08 9.76
C TYR A 165 -11.36 10.22 9.92
N ARG A 166 -10.97 11.38 10.41
CA ARG A 166 -11.84 12.56 10.52
C ARG A 166 -12.29 13.05 9.15
N LYS A 167 -11.38 13.12 8.18
CA LYS A 167 -11.66 13.55 6.80
C LYS A 167 -12.67 12.64 6.11
N TYR A 168 -12.50 11.33 6.28
CA TYR A 168 -13.31 10.30 5.61
C TYR A 168 -14.29 9.59 6.54
N ARG A 169 -14.71 10.24 7.62
CA ARG A 169 -15.57 9.63 8.65
C ARG A 169 -16.85 9.00 8.10
N GLU A 170 -17.47 9.63 7.10
CA GLU A 170 -18.73 9.17 6.52
C GLU A 170 -18.58 7.85 5.73
N PRO A 171 -17.61 7.71 4.79
CA PRO A 171 -17.43 6.49 4.03
C PRO A 171 -16.70 5.37 4.79
N VAL A 172 -15.99 5.65 5.90
CA VAL A 172 -15.32 4.59 6.68
C VAL A 172 -16.33 3.61 7.25
N PRO A 173 -16.18 2.28 7.03
CA PRO A 173 -17.08 1.28 7.59
C PRO A 173 -17.15 1.35 9.12
N ARG A 174 -18.32 1.06 9.67
CA ARG A 174 -18.47 0.90 11.12
C ARG A 174 -18.10 -0.52 11.51
N PHE A 175 -16.94 -0.67 12.14
CA PHE A 175 -16.51 -1.94 12.68
C PHE A 175 -17.15 -2.21 14.05
N ASN A 176 -17.49 -3.46 14.33
CA ASN A 176 -18.10 -3.88 15.59
C ASN A 176 -17.09 -3.99 16.76
N ASN A 177 -15.80 -3.81 16.47
CA ASN A 177 -14.73 -3.84 17.45
C ASN A 177 -13.93 -2.53 17.39
N TRP A 178 -13.16 -2.25 18.44
CA TRP A 178 -12.20 -1.14 18.47
C TRP A 178 -11.03 -1.49 17.55
N TRP A 179 -10.47 -0.48 16.88
CA TRP A 179 -9.40 -0.70 15.91
C TRP A 179 -8.33 0.38 15.93
N TRP A 180 -7.13 0.00 15.54
CA TRP A 180 -5.97 0.86 15.55
C TRP A 180 -6.00 1.94 14.47
N THR A 181 -5.55 3.13 14.83
CA THR A 181 -5.00 4.12 13.90
C THR A 181 -3.48 4.14 14.01
N LEU A 182 -2.78 4.71 13.03
CA LEU A 182 -1.33 4.86 13.11
C LEU A 182 -0.89 6.09 13.96
N THR A 183 -1.83 6.94 14.39
CA THR A 183 -1.51 8.20 15.10
C THR A 183 -1.02 7.91 16.52
N PRO A 184 0.21 8.29 16.87
CA PRO A 184 0.69 8.20 18.25
C PRO A 184 -0.02 9.21 19.14
N TRP A 185 -0.25 8.87 20.40
CA TRP A 185 -0.79 9.83 21.37
C TRP A 185 0.18 10.98 21.63
N THR A 186 1.47 10.67 21.79
CA THR A 186 2.58 11.61 21.91
C THR A 186 3.87 10.95 21.42
N CYS A 187 4.80 11.72 20.89
CA CYS A 187 6.17 11.27 20.59
C CYS A 187 7.14 11.44 21.75
N ASN A 188 6.68 11.97 22.91
CA ASN A 188 7.53 12.12 24.09
C ASN A 188 8.03 10.74 24.57
N PRO A 189 9.36 10.49 24.62
CA PRO A 189 9.92 9.18 24.96
C PRO A 189 9.44 8.61 26.29
N SER A 190 9.09 9.48 27.28
CA SER A 190 8.58 9.04 28.58
C SER A 190 7.15 8.51 28.53
N HIS A 191 6.41 8.73 27.43
CA HIS A 191 5.00 8.39 27.27
C HIS A 191 4.70 7.75 25.90
N ALA A 192 5.72 7.37 25.13
CA ALA A 192 5.64 6.85 23.76
C ALA A 192 5.15 5.37 23.69
N SER A 193 4.10 5.06 24.46
CA SER A 193 3.52 3.70 24.56
C SER A 193 2.03 3.65 24.18
N ARG A 194 1.40 4.78 23.85
CA ARG A 194 -0.03 4.82 23.51
C ARG A 194 -0.22 5.33 22.09
N ALA A 195 -1.11 4.68 21.35
CA ALA A 195 -1.58 5.13 20.05
C ALA A 195 -3.09 5.36 20.08
N ARG A 196 -3.59 6.10 19.10
CA ARG A 196 -5.01 6.34 18.94
C ARG A 196 -5.72 5.11 18.38
N ILE A 197 -6.93 4.90 18.87
CA ILE A 197 -7.87 3.88 18.41
C ILE A 197 -9.20 4.52 18.07
N VAL A 198 -10.00 3.87 17.24
CA VAL A 198 -11.40 4.19 17.05
C VAL A 198 -12.23 3.12 17.74
N ILE A 199 -13.14 3.53 18.61
CA ILE A 199 -14.04 2.61 19.32
C ILE A 199 -15.30 2.32 18.48
N SER A 200 -16.08 1.32 18.84
CA SER A 200 -17.24 0.85 18.06
C SER A 200 -18.32 1.92 17.83
N SER A 201 -18.43 2.93 18.70
CA SER A 201 -19.31 4.09 18.50
C SER A 201 -18.74 5.13 17.51
N GLY A 202 -17.45 4.98 17.10
CA GLY A 202 -16.77 5.87 16.16
C GLY A 202 -16.03 7.04 16.82
N GLU A 203 -15.93 7.08 18.13
CA GLU A 203 -15.12 8.07 18.84
C GLU A 203 -13.64 7.65 18.81
N VAL A 204 -12.76 8.63 18.90
CA VAL A 204 -11.31 8.41 18.99
C VAL A 204 -10.92 8.35 20.46
N ASP A 205 -10.25 7.27 20.86
CA ASP A 205 -9.66 7.05 22.17
C ASP A 205 -8.17 6.72 22.05
N SER A 206 -7.53 6.25 23.09
CA SER A 206 -6.12 5.82 23.06
C SER A 206 -5.90 4.58 23.91
N SER A 207 -4.98 3.72 23.48
CA SER A 207 -4.60 2.54 24.23
C SER A 207 -3.10 2.26 24.15
N LEU A 208 -2.65 1.39 25.05
CA LEU A 208 -1.25 0.92 25.05
C LEU A 208 -0.97 0.07 23.80
N ALA A 209 0.15 0.33 23.14
CA ALA A 209 0.47 -0.25 21.84
C ALA A 209 0.56 -1.79 21.85
N TYR A 210 0.80 -2.43 23.00
CA TYR A 210 0.79 -3.89 23.14
C TYR A 210 -0.62 -4.50 23.27
N SER A 211 -1.65 -3.66 23.48
CA SER A 211 -3.02 -4.17 23.61
C SER A 211 -3.53 -4.74 22.28
N GLY A 212 -4.40 -5.75 22.35
CA GLY A 212 -5.04 -6.32 21.15
C GLY A 212 -6.27 -5.51 20.76
N TYR A 213 -6.27 -4.98 19.51
CA TYR A 213 -7.43 -4.35 18.91
C TYR A 213 -7.53 -4.75 17.43
N GLY A 214 -8.65 -4.43 16.81
CA GLY A 214 -8.92 -4.69 15.41
C GLY A 214 -7.91 -4.04 14.48
N VAL A 215 -7.63 -4.70 13.38
CA VAL A 215 -6.74 -4.21 12.32
C VAL A 215 -7.57 -3.92 11.08
N ALA A 216 -7.63 -2.65 10.68
CA ALA A 216 -8.33 -2.16 9.51
C ALA A 216 -7.32 -1.56 8.51
N PRO A 217 -6.65 -2.38 7.68
CA PRO A 217 -5.69 -1.88 6.71
C PRO A 217 -6.33 -0.97 5.67
N ALA A 218 -5.60 0.07 5.29
CA ALA A 218 -5.90 0.92 4.16
C ALA A 218 -4.80 0.80 3.10
N CYS A 219 -5.18 0.98 1.84
CA CYS A 219 -4.30 0.95 0.68
C CYS A 219 -4.62 2.12 -0.24
N LEU A 220 -3.61 2.56 -0.98
CA LEU A 220 -3.78 3.51 -2.07
C LEU A 220 -3.76 2.74 -3.39
N PHE A 221 -4.93 2.50 -3.97
CA PHE A 221 -5.05 1.76 -5.22
C PHE A 221 -4.70 2.62 -6.43
N ASN A 222 -3.94 2.04 -7.35
CA ASN A 222 -3.66 2.67 -8.63
C ASN A 222 -4.97 2.79 -9.45
N PRO A 223 -5.37 3.99 -9.92
CA PRO A 223 -6.59 4.17 -10.70
C PRO A 223 -6.71 3.25 -11.92
N LYS A 224 -5.57 2.83 -12.51
CA LYS A 224 -5.53 1.93 -13.66
C LYS A 224 -6.20 0.58 -13.45
N ILE A 225 -6.36 0.12 -12.21
CA ILE A 225 -7.05 -1.16 -11.95
C ILE A 225 -8.56 -1.07 -12.15
N PHE A 226 -9.10 0.15 -12.24
CA PHE A 226 -10.52 0.44 -12.42
C PHE A 226 -10.88 0.81 -13.87
N GLU A 227 -9.88 0.96 -14.74
CA GLU A 227 -10.01 1.23 -16.18
C GLU A 227 -10.09 -0.08 -16.97
#